data_8a898a3f197d9c9c8b4107e9e9a9ecb8
#
_entry.id   8a898a3f197d9c9c8b4107e9e9a9ecb8
#
_cell.length_a   1.000
_cell.length_b   1.000
_cell.length_c   1.000
_cell.angle_alpha   90.00
_cell.angle_beta   90.00
_cell.angle_gamma   90.00
#
_symmetry.space_group_name_H-M   'P 1'
#
loop_
_entity.id
_entity.type
_entity.pdbx_description
1 polymer ?
#
loop_
_entity_poly.entity_id
_entity_poly.type
_entity_poly.pdbx_seq_one_letter_code
_entity_poly.pdbx_strand_id
1 'polypeptide(L)'
;MKALHLSGTSFDVVNEYPRPEPLPGEVLIRVLRAGVCETDLQLIQGYMGFEGVLGHEFVGIAESGRFAGQRVVGEINCSCWKCDTCRSGLPTHCPNRTVLGILGHDGAFAEFIAVPEQNLHAVPESLSTDEAVFVEPVAAAYQILKQRLVERGQSVVVLGDGRL
;
A
#
# COMPACT_ATOMS: atom_id res chain seq x y z
N MET A 1 4.68 -17.68 -8.30
CA MET A 1 5.43 -16.94 -7.28
C MET A 1 5.00 -17.36 -5.87
N LYS A 2 5.83 -17.07 -4.84
CA LYS A 2 5.40 -17.22 -3.44
C LYS A 2 4.54 -16.04 -3.02
N ALA A 3 3.49 -16.31 -2.25
CA ALA A 3 2.62 -15.29 -1.67
C ALA A 3 2.01 -15.79 -0.35
N LEU A 4 1.71 -14.88 0.58
CA LEU A 4 0.91 -15.15 1.77
C LEU A 4 -0.55 -14.84 1.45
N HIS A 5 -1.36 -15.87 1.25
CA HIS A 5 -2.75 -15.76 0.83
C HIS A 5 -3.70 -15.98 2.00
N LEU A 6 -4.69 -15.10 2.14
CA LEU A 6 -5.79 -15.20 3.08
C LEU A 6 -7.03 -15.74 2.37
N SER A 7 -7.66 -16.78 2.94
CA SER A 7 -8.96 -17.30 2.52
C SER A 7 -9.83 -17.53 3.74
N GLY A 8 -10.90 -16.76 3.87
CA GLY A 8 -11.68 -16.68 5.10
C GLY A 8 -10.85 -16.21 6.30
N THR A 9 -10.60 -17.09 7.28
CA THR A 9 -9.73 -16.83 8.44
C THR A 9 -8.44 -17.66 8.41
N SER A 10 -8.21 -18.45 7.35
CA SER A 10 -6.99 -19.22 7.15
C SER A 10 -6.04 -18.46 6.25
N PHE A 11 -4.76 -18.39 6.63
CA PHE A 11 -3.72 -17.77 5.80
C PHE A 11 -2.53 -18.73 5.70
N ASP A 12 -2.05 -18.91 4.48
CA ASP A 12 -0.99 -19.85 4.17
C ASP A 12 -0.01 -19.28 3.13
N VAL A 13 1.23 -19.77 3.19
CA VAL A 13 2.22 -19.49 2.14
C VAL A 13 1.94 -20.38 0.94
N VAL A 14 1.46 -19.78 -0.14
CA VAL A 14 1.25 -20.44 -1.43
C VAL A 14 2.51 -20.29 -2.28
N ASN A 15 3.13 -21.41 -2.69
CA ASN A 15 4.38 -21.39 -3.47
C ASN A 15 4.16 -21.13 -4.98
N GLU A 16 3.00 -21.49 -5.50
CA GLU A 16 2.65 -21.40 -6.92
C GLU A 16 1.51 -20.40 -7.18
N TYR A 17 1.47 -19.29 -6.41
CA TYR A 17 0.49 -18.22 -6.65
C TYR A 17 0.75 -17.58 -8.03
N PRO A 18 -0.29 -17.27 -8.81
CA PRO A 18 -0.12 -16.60 -10.10
C PRO A 18 0.68 -15.31 -9.97
N ARG A 19 1.65 -15.08 -10.85
CA ARG A 19 2.33 -13.78 -10.93
C ARG A 19 1.35 -12.77 -11.54
N PRO A 20 1.21 -11.56 -10.97
CA PRO A 20 0.28 -10.57 -11.51
C PRO A 20 0.72 -10.11 -12.91
N GLU A 21 -0.26 -9.95 -13.79
CA GLU A 21 -0.10 -9.32 -15.11
C GLU A 21 -0.59 -7.88 -15.00
N PRO A 22 0.30 -6.87 -15.09
CA PRO A 22 -0.10 -5.48 -14.96
C PRO A 22 -1.13 -5.07 -16.00
N LEU A 23 -2.20 -4.42 -15.56
CA LEU A 23 -3.18 -3.80 -16.45
C LEU A 23 -2.60 -2.54 -17.12
N PRO A 24 -3.23 -2.00 -18.18
CA PRO A 24 -2.81 -0.73 -18.78
C PRO A 24 -2.74 0.38 -17.73
N GLY A 25 -1.56 0.99 -17.58
CA GLY A 25 -1.27 2.01 -16.56
C GLY A 25 -0.75 1.46 -15.23
N GLU A 26 -0.62 0.16 -15.08
CA GLU A 26 0.04 -0.48 -13.94
C GLU A 26 1.49 -0.87 -14.26
N VAL A 27 2.28 -1.00 -13.22
CA VAL A 27 3.68 -1.43 -13.25
C VAL A 27 3.83 -2.65 -12.36
N LEU A 28 4.55 -3.65 -12.85
CA LEU A 28 4.98 -4.79 -12.05
C LEU A 28 6.11 -4.37 -11.13
N ILE A 29 5.97 -4.65 -9.86
CA ILE A 29 6.97 -4.36 -8.83
C ILE A 29 7.48 -5.68 -8.27
N ARG A 30 8.78 -5.86 -8.24
CA ARG A 30 9.43 -6.95 -7.50
C ARG A 30 9.66 -6.48 -6.06
N VAL A 31 8.94 -7.08 -5.13
CA VAL A 31 8.97 -6.69 -3.71
C VAL A 31 10.31 -7.05 -3.08
N LEU A 32 10.90 -6.10 -2.37
CA LEU A 32 12.14 -6.28 -1.59
C LEU A 32 11.87 -6.45 -0.10
N ARG A 33 10.93 -5.66 0.43
CA ARG A 33 10.48 -5.69 1.82
C ARG A 33 9.01 -5.35 1.87
N ALA A 34 8.30 -5.94 2.84
CA ALA A 34 6.94 -5.55 3.19
C ALA A 34 6.82 -5.45 4.72
N GLY A 35 6.13 -4.44 5.19
CA GLY A 35 5.78 -4.23 6.60
C GLY A 35 4.50 -4.96 6.97
N VAL A 36 4.39 -5.32 8.25
CA VAL A 36 3.16 -5.91 8.83
C VAL A 36 2.45 -4.83 9.64
N CYS A 37 1.25 -4.48 9.25
CA CYS A 37 0.38 -3.53 9.92
C CYS A 37 -0.64 -4.23 10.83
N GLU A 38 -1.18 -3.52 11.81
CA GLU A 38 -2.31 -3.99 12.60
C GLU A 38 -3.52 -4.34 11.73
N THR A 39 -3.70 -3.65 10.61
CA THR A 39 -4.77 -3.94 9.65
C THR A 39 -4.66 -5.37 9.08
N ASP A 40 -3.46 -5.87 8.81
CA ASP A 40 -3.27 -7.24 8.32
C ASP A 40 -3.76 -8.26 9.37
N LEU A 41 -3.51 -8.00 10.67
CA LEU A 41 -3.97 -8.85 11.76
C LEU A 41 -5.49 -8.83 11.90
N GLN A 42 -6.13 -7.68 11.68
CA GLN A 42 -7.59 -7.55 11.68
C GLN A 42 -8.24 -8.24 10.48
N LEU A 43 -7.62 -8.17 9.30
CA LEU A 43 -8.07 -8.87 8.09
C LEU A 43 -8.10 -10.40 8.32
N ILE A 44 -7.05 -10.95 8.95
CA ILE A 44 -7.01 -12.37 9.34
C ILE A 44 -8.14 -12.74 10.31
N GLN A 45 -8.62 -11.79 11.12
CA GLN A 45 -9.77 -11.98 12.00
C GLN A 45 -11.12 -11.76 11.31
N GLY A 46 -11.15 -11.56 9.99
CA GLY A 46 -12.37 -11.40 9.19
C GLY A 46 -12.78 -9.94 8.93
N TYR A 47 -11.96 -8.96 9.31
CA TYR A 47 -12.25 -7.56 8.99
C TYR A 47 -12.42 -7.37 7.47
N MET A 48 -13.45 -6.66 7.04
CA MET A 48 -13.84 -6.38 5.64
C MET A 48 -14.12 -7.61 4.76
N GLY A 49 -13.99 -8.84 5.27
CA GLY A 49 -14.19 -10.05 4.46
C GLY A 49 -13.22 -10.15 3.28
N PHE A 50 -11.98 -9.65 3.45
CA PHE A 50 -10.97 -9.68 2.41
C PHE A 50 -10.49 -11.11 2.15
N GLU A 51 -10.36 -11.45 0.87
CA GLU A 51 -9.69 -12.66 0.38
C GLU A 51 -8.65 -12.26 -0.66
N GLY A 52 -7.44 -12.85 -0.60
CA GLY A 52 -6.33 -12.55 -1.48
C GLY A 52 -4.99 -12.45 -0.77
N VAL A 53 -4.00 -11.85 -1.40
CA VAL A 53 -2.68 -11.64 -0.82
C VAL A 53 -2.69 -10.42 0.09
N LEU A 54 -2.24 -10.59 1.33
CA LEU A 54 -2.12 -9.52 2.33
C LEU A 54 -0.93 -8.58 2.07
N GLY A 55 -0.85 -7.50 2.87
CA GLY A 55 0.29 -6.57 2.91
C GLY A 55 0.08 -5.33 2.04
N HIS A 56 0.32 -4.16 2.63
CA HIS A 56 0.11 -2.87 1.98
C HIS A 56 1.26 -1.87 2.22
N GLU A 57 2.19 -2.20 3.07
CA GLU A 57 3.43 -1.43 3.30
C GLU A 57 4.57 -2.11 2.53
N PHE A 58 5.13 -1.49 1.51
CA PHE A 58 6.15 -2.15 0.70
C PHE A 58 7.21 -1.19 0.18
N VAL A 59 8.37 -1.77 -0.14
CA VAL A 59 9.39 -1.21 -1.02
C VAL A 59 9.81 -2.30 -2.02
N GLY A 60 9.94 -1.94 -3.28
CA GLY A 60 10.30 -2.87 -4.34
C GLY A 60 11.05 -2.20 -5.48
N ILE A 61 11.39 -2.99 -6.49
CA ILE A 61 11.97 -2.51 -7.75
C ILE A 61 10.88 -2.48 -8.82
N ALA A 62 10.69 -1.35 -9.47
CA ALA A 62 9.81 -1.24 -10.62
C ALA A 62 10.44 -1.97 -11.82
N GLU A 63 9.71 -2.96 -12.37
CA GLU A 63 10.22 -3.75 -13.51
C GLU A 63 10.03 -3.02 -14.86
N SER A 64 9.19 -1.97 -14.90
CA SER A 64 8.89 -1.17 -16.09
C SER A 64 8.44 0.25 -15.73
N GLY A 65 7.98 1.03 -16.72
CA GLY A 65 7.45 2.38 -16.53
C GLY A 65 8.51 3.43 -16.26
N ARG A 66 8.06 4.61 -15.78
CA ARG A 66 8.95 5.78 -15.55
C ARG A 66 10.01 5.56 -14.46
N PHE A 67 9.80 4.58 -13.59
CA PHE A 67 10.73 4.24 -12.52
C PHE A 67 11.45 2.90 -12.76
N ALA A 68 11.49 2.40 -14.00
CA ALA A 68 12.11 1.11 -14.32
C ALA A 68 13.51 0.98 -13.72
N GLY A 69 13.76 -0.12 -12.99
CA GLY A 69 15.01 -0.41 -12.29
C GLY A 69 15.25 0.35 -10.99
N GLN A 70 14.38 1.31 -10.62
CA GLN A 70 14.52 2.09 -9.39
C GLN A 70 13.76 1.44 -8.22
N ARG A 71 14.21 1.75 -7.00
CA ARG A 71 13.43 1.43 -5.80
C ARG A 71 12.23 2.36 -5.72
N VAL A 72 11.06 1.77 -5.43
CA VAL A 72 9.80 2.49 -5.31
C VAL A 72 9.03 2.05 -4.07
N VAL A 73 8.22 2.95 -3.55
CA VAL A 73 7.12 2.74 -2.61
C VAL A 73 5.83 3.21 -3.28
N GLY A 74 4.66 2.92 -2.71
CA GLY A 74 3.40 3.29 -3.36
C GLY A 74 2.30 3.73 -2.40
N GLU A 75 1.41 4.60 -2.92
CA GLU A 75 0.10 4.86 -2.34
C GLU A 75 -0.77 3.61 -2.50
N ILE A 76 -1.39 3.19 -1.41
CA ILE A 76 -2.17 1.94 -1.37
C ILE A 76 -3.55 2.05 -2.00
N ASN A 77 -4.13 3.27 -2.12
CA ASN A 77 -5.43 3.49 -2.74
C ASN A 77 -5.32 3.52 -4.26
N CYS A 78 -5.70 2.44 -4.92
CA CYS A 78 -5.73 2.33 -6.38
C CYS A 78 -7.04 2.94 -6.91
N SER A 79 -7.04 4.26 -7.07
CA SER A 79 -8.20 5.07 -7.43
C SER A 79 -8.48 5.05 -8.93
N CYS A 80 -9.75 5.24 -9.33
CA CYS A 80 -10.14 5.20 -10.74
C CYS A 80 -9.75 6.47 -11.55
N TRP A 81 -9.43 7.58 -10.88
CA TRP A 81 -9.01 8.89 -11.42
C TRP A 81 -9.99 9.57 -12.41
N LYS A 82 -11.17 9.00 -12.63
CA LYS A 82 -12.16 9.49 -13.60
C LYS A 82 -13.52 9.84 -13.00
N CYS A 83 -13.83 9.46 -11.78
CA CYS A 83 -15.07 9.83 -11.09
C CYS A 83 -15.00 11.28 -10.55
N ASP A 84 -16.14 11.84 -10.18
CA ASP A 84 -16.23 13.21 -9.69
C ASP A 84 -15.43 13.43 -8.41
N THR A 85 -15.41 12.45 -7.50
CA THR A 85 -14.58 12.49 -6.29
C THR A 85 -13.09 12.61 -6.62
N CYS A 86 -12.59 11.82 -7.59
CA CYS A 86 -11.21 11.94 -8.04
C CYS A 86 -10.93 13.30 -8.67
N ARG A 87 -11.83 13.78 -9.53
CA ARG A 87 -11.68 15.07 -10.22
C ARG A 87 -11.75 16.27 -9.28
N SER A 88 -12.45 16.15 -8.14
CA SER A 88 -12.47 17.17 -7.09
C SER A 88 -11.22 17.20 -6.20
N GLY A 89 -10.20 16.38 -6.51
CA GLY A 89 -8.93 16.34 -5.77
C GLY A 89 -8.95 15.43 -4.55
N LEU A 90 -9.91 14.51 -4.44
CA LEU A 90 -10.05 13.57 -3.34
C LEU A 90 -9.93 12.10 -3.81
N PRO A 91 -8.83 11.71 -4.51
CA PRO A 91 -8.69 10.36 -5.06
C PRO A 91 -8.70 9.28 -3.97
N THR A 92 -8.17 9.54 -2.78
CA THR A 92 -8.19 8.59 -1.65
C THR A 92 -9.60 8.26 -1.15
N HIS A 93 -10.61 9.07 -1.51
CA HIS A 93 -12.02 8.84 -1.22
C HIS A 93 -12.79 8.31 -2.44
N CYS A 94 -12.11 7.83 -3.46
CA CYS A 94 -12.73 7.29 -4.67
C CYS A 94 -13.69 6.14 -4.32
N PRO A 95 -14.98 6.18 -4.70
CA PRO A 95 -15.92 5.10 -4.42
C PRO A 95 -15.61 3.81 -5.20
N ASN A 96 -14.83 3.93 -6.28
CA ASN A 96 -14.45 2.80 -7.13
C ASN A 96 -12.99 2.36 -6.89
N ARG A 97 -12.37 2.78 -5.79
CA ARG A 97 -10.99 2.37 -5.49
C ARG A 97 -10.93 0.92 -5.05
N THR A 98 -9.84 0.28 -5.39
CA THR A 98 -9.33 -0.88 -4.67
C THR A 98 -8.24 -0.44 -3.70
N VAL A 99 -7.88 -1.28 -2.73
CA VAL A 99 -6.82 -0.96 -1.77
C VAL A 99 -5.88 -2.15 -1.67
N LEU A 100 -4.61 -1.91 -1.93
CA LEU A 100 -3.55 -2.92 -1.96
C LEU A 100 -3.58 -3.76 -0.67
N GLY A 101 -3.75 -5.08 -0.78
CA GLY A 101 -3.76 -6.02 0.33
C GLY A 101 -4.92 -5.88 1.33
N ILE A 102 -5.97 -5.08 1.00
CA ILE A 102 -7.08 -4.76 1.90
C ILE A 102 -8.45 -4.88 1.23
N LEU A 103 -8.58 -4.39 -0.01
CA LEU A 103 -9.88 -4.35 -0.69
C LEU A 103 -9.73 -4.59 -2.19
N GLY A 104 -10.11 -5.79 -2.65
CA GLY A 104 -10.20 -6.14 -4.06
C GLY A 104 -8.90 -5.97 -4.85
N HIS A 105 -7.75 -6.05 -4.18
CA HIS A 105 -6.42 -5.92 -4.77
C HIS A 105 -5.41 -6.72 -3.96
N ASP A 106 -4.68 -7.62 -4.61
CA ASP A 106 -3.63 -8.40 -3.97
C ASP A 106 -2.49 -7.52 -3.47
N GLY A 107 -1.96 -7.86 -2.30
CA GLY A 107 -0.97 -7.08 -1.56
C GLY A 107 0.47 -7.55 -1.69
N ALA A 108 1.30 -6.94 -0.85
CA ALA A 108 2.77 -7.00 -0.94
C ALA A 108 3.42 -8.17 -0.20
N PHE A 109 2.65 -9.04 0.48
CA PHE A 109 3.21 -10.28 1.01
C PHE A 109 3.36 -11.34 -0.09
N ALA A 110 3.97 -10.93 -1.20
CA ALA A 110 4.28 -11.73 -2.39
C ALA A 110 5.61 -11.29 -3.00
N GLU A 111 6.16 -12.11 -3.90
CA GLU A 111 7.39 -11.74 -4.63
C GLU A 111 7.16 -10.59 -5.62
N PHE A 112 5.94 -10.46 -6.15
CA PHE A 112 5.57 -9.42 -7.11
C PHE A 112 4.16 -8.90 -6.85
N ILE A 113 3.96 -7.60 -7.10
CA ILE A 113 2.66 -6.91 -7.10
C ILE A 113 2.53 -6.08 -8.38
N ALA A 114 1.29 -5.81 -8.80
CA ALA A 114 0.99 -4.83 -9.85
C ALA A 114 0.35 -3.61 -9.19
N VAL A 115 0.84 -2.40 -9.49
CA VAL A 115 0.39 -1.15 -8.87
C VAL A 115 0.25 -0.08 -9.93
N PRO A 116 -0.80 0.77 -9.92
CA PRO A 116 -0.89 1.91 -10.83
C PRO A 116 0.37 2.76 -10.78
N GLU A 117 0.97 3.08 -11.93
CA GLU A 117 2.22 3.83 -12.01
C GLU A 117 2.15 5.18 -11.30
N GLN A 118 0.99 5.82 -11.34
CA GLN A 118 0.74 7.10 -10.69
C GLN A 118 0.78 7.04 -9.16
N ASN A 119 0.61 5.85 -8.56
CA ASN A 119 0.72 5.62 -7.13
C ASN A 119 2.18 5.49 -6.66
N LEU A 120 3.14 5.35 -7.61
CA LEU A 120 4.53 5.06 -7.28
C LEU A 120 5.35 6.32 -7.01
N HIS A 121 6.24 6.21 -6.03
CA HIS A 121 7.22 7.23 -5.67
C HIS A 121 8.62 6.60 -5.62
N ALA A 122 9.60 7.26 -6.25
CA ALA A 122 10.99 6.82 -6.20
C ALA A 122 11.55 6.98 -4.77
N VAL A 123 12.26 5.96 -4.31
CA VAL A 123 12.98 6.00 -3.03
C VAL A 123 14.34 6.66 -3.25
N PRO A 124 14.69 7.74 -2.52
CA PRO A 124 16.00 8.34 -2.59
C PRO A 124 17.13 7.34 -2.27
N GLU A 125 18.29 7.48 -2.89
CA GLU A 125 19.44 6.60 -2.62
C GLU A 125 19.92 6.67 -1.18
N SER A 126 19.76 7.83 -0.52
CA SER A 126 20.12 8.06 0.87
C SER A 126 19.25 7.29 1.88
N LEU A 127 18.08 6.81 1.46
CA LEU A 127 17.18 6.03 2.32
C LEU A 127 17.42 4.54 2.09
N SER A 128 17.68 3.79 3.15
CA SER A 128 17.82 2.34 3.05
C SER A 128 16.51 1.65 2.69
N THR A 129 16.57 0.40 2.23
CA THR A 129 15.38 -0.39 1.93
C THR A 129 14.56 -0.66 3.18
N ASP A 130 15.21 -0.88 4.32
CA ASP A 130 14.53 -1.17 5.58
C ASP A 130 13.87 0.07 6.19
N GLU A 131 14.37 1.28 5.91
CA GLU A 131 13.69 2.55 6.27
C GLU A 131 12.54 2.85 5.30
N ALA A 132 12.73 2.58 4.01
CA ALA A 132 11.75 2.91 2.98
C ALA A 132 10.41 2.15 3.14
N VAL A 133 10.39 0.99 3.76
CA VAL A 133 9.15 0.24 4.03
C VAL A 133 8.19 1.01 4.94
N PHE A 134 8.70 1.92 5.79
CA PHE A 134 7.90 2.73 6.69
C PHE A 134 7.30 3.99 6.04
N VAL A 135 7.50 4.22 4.76
CA VAL A 135 6.96 5.42 4.08
C VAL A 135 5.44 5.45 4.14
N GLU A 136 4.77 4.30 3.99
CA GLU A 136 3.30 4.23 4.05
C GLU A 136 2.77 4.65 5.44
N PRO A 137 3.15 4.03 6.58
CA PRO A 137 2.66 4.45 7.89
C PRO A 137 3.07 5.88 8.26
N VAL A 138 4.23 6.35 7.83
CA VAL A 138 4.63 7.76 8.00
C VAL A 138 3.72 8.69 7.19
N ALA A 139 3.34 8.32 5.96
CA ALA A 139 2.41 9.10 5.14
C ALA A 139 1.03 9.20 5.79
N ALA A 140 0.55 8.10 6.41
CA ALA A 140 -0.69 8.10 7.19
C ALA A 140 -0.62 9.10 8.36
N ALA A 141 0.47 9.11 9.12
CA ALA A 141 0.69 10.08 10.21
C ALA A 141 0.76 11.54 9.69
N TYR A 142 1.40 11.77 8.53
CA TYR A 142 1.48 13.09 7.91
C TYR A 142 0.13 13.65 7.44
N GLN A 143 -0.89 12.80 7.28
CA GLN A 143 -2.23 13.22 6.91
C GLN A 143 -2.85 14.19 7.94
N ILE A 144 -2.48 14.10 9.21
CA ILE A 144 -2.88 15.04 10.29
C ILE A 144 -2.51 16.46 9.90
N LEU A 145 -1.28 16.68 9.43
CA LEU A 145 -0.80 18.00 9.01
C LEU A 145 -1.49 18.48 7.72
N LYS A 146 -1.69 17.58 6.74
CA LYS A 146 -2.38 17.90 5.49
C LYS A 146 -3.83 18.33 5.72
N GLN A 147 -4.51 17.72 6.66
CA GLN A 147 -5.88 18.07 7.06
C GLN A 147 -5.96 19.31 7.94
N ARG A 148 -4.83 19.94 8.29
CA ARG A 148 -4.74 21.10 9.18
C ARG A 148 -5.44 20.89 10.52
N LEU A 149 -5.37 19.69 11.06
CA LEU A 149 -5.91 19.36 12.38
C LEU A 149 -5.06 19.96 13.50
N VAL A 150 -3.81 20.33 13.20
CA VAL A 150 -2.86 20.95 14.14
C VAL A 150 -2.20 22.13 13.44
N GLU A 151 -2.18 23.29 14.12
CA GLU A 151 -1.54 24.52 13.66
C GLU A 151 -0.33 24.87 14.52
N ARG A 152 0.60 25.64 13.94
CA ARG A 152 1.80 26.08 14.67
C ARG A 152 1.44 26.90 15.89
N GLY A 153 1.99 26.52 17.05
CA GLY A 153 1.76 27.21 18.33
C GLY A 153 0.59 26.67 19.15
N GLN A 154 -0.15 25.70 18.64
CA GLN A 154 -1.17 25.00 19.43
C GLN A 154 -0.55 24.00 20.39
N SER A 155 -1.19 23.82 21.55
CA SER A 155 -0.90 22.69 22.45
C SER A 155 -1.62 21.44 21.94
N VAL A 156 -0.88 20.33 21.83
CA VAL A 156 -1.39 19.05 21.33
C VAL A 156 -1.28 18.00 22.43
N VAL A 157 -2.33 17.22 22.60
CA VAL A 157 -2.34 16.04 23.48
C VAL A 157 -2.50 14.82 22.61
N VAL A 158 -1.60 13.86 22.75
CA VAL A 158 -1.68 12.55 22.10
C VAL A 158 -2.19 11.55 23.13
N LEU A 159 -3.30 10.87 22.81
CA LEU A 159 -3.90 9.84 23.65
C LEU A 159 -3.44 8.46 23.16
N GLY A 160 -2.51 7.87 23.89
CA GLY A 160 -1.89 6.58 23.55
C GLY A 160 -0.60 6.74 22.75
N ASP A 161 0.24 5.72 22.83
CA ASP A 161 1.52 5.58 22.11
C ASP A 161 1.63 4.17 21.48
N GLY A 162 0.49 3.59 21.14
CA GLY A 162 0.40 2.28 20.50
C GLY A 162 0.79 2.31 19.02
N ARG A 163 0.43 1.26 18.33
CA ARG A 163 0.62 1.15 16.87
C ARG A 163 -0.36 2.04 16.12
N LEU A 164 0.07 2.49 14.97
CA LEU A 164 -0.79 3.18 14.00
C LEU A 164 -1.83 2.22 13.43
#